data_824152dae2bb8f747d67e2df960b7bad
#
_entry.id   824152dae2bb8f747d67e2df960b7bad
#
_cell.length_a   1.000
_cell.length_b   1.000
_cell.length_c   1.000
_cell.angle_alpha   90.00
_cell.angle_beta   90.00
_cell.angle_gamma   90.00
#
_symmetry.space_group_name_H-M   'P 1'
#
loop_
_entity.id
_entity.type
_entity.pdbx_description
1 polymer ?
#
loop_
_entity_poly.entity_id
_entity_poly.type
_entity_poly.pdbx_seq_one_letter_code
_entity_poly.pdbx_strand_id
1 'polypeptide(L)'
;MYDKLIAAMYAGNTPEGRRYLGEALHVLEDYFAHSNFVELCLRKRGHPVLPWTTATDCKHGLPIVTGMFGGLDVIASIAEPLGEILFAAQKLEFKRTESGYRSDAEQVLLILFEEHHSDIPLGALKQYLQWRDDAAKDPLFGLYELGSWAASLPLTALKNAINAAFRGILSWLGDSIDEFQTLSGHNPNETAGLHPTHSQLAKDHDSHPFHELAAYLATHAVQEVGRSMYQYWQGDTERDPASVAKGFISHPNDDDWHDDIVAAWEAKDRDDSSAKIRLGSQLDDLAALQAQLEKDERDRVKVLGESFRNAPNTVSDIIGNAFYFG
;
A
#
# COMPACT_ATOMS: atom_id res chain seq x y z
N MET A 1 2.25 14.83 0.97
CA MET A 1 3.19 14.99 2.08
C MET A 1 3.11 16.40 2.71
N TYR A 2 3.45 17.49 2.02
CA TYR A 2 3.52 18.85 2.62
C TYR A 2 2.22 19.31 3.27
N ASP A 3 1.08 19.15 2.62
CA ASP A 3 -0.22 19.57 3.19
C ASP A 3 -0.51 18.85 4.51
N LYS A 4 -0.10 17.58 4.62
CA LYS A 4 -0.26 16.79 5.85
C LYS A 4 0.72 17.22 6.94
N LEU A 5 1.96 17.61 6.60
CA LEU A 5 2.89 18.19 7.57
C LEU A 5 2.35 19.52 8.11
N ILE A 6 1.86 20.38 7.23
CA ILE A 6 1.26 21.67 7.62
C ILE A 6 0.04 21.42 8.51
N ALA A 7 -0.84 20.49 8.14
CA ALA A 7 -2.00 20.13 8.96
C ALA A 7 -1.58 19.59 10.35
N ALA A 8 -0.53 18.77 10.42
CA ALA A 8 0.03 18.28 11.67
C ALA A 8 0.60 19.40 12.56
N MET A 9 1.27 20.39 11.95
CA MET A 9 1.78 21.57 12.65
C MET A 9 0.64 22.37 13.29
N TYR A 10 -0.44 22.62 12.54
CA TYR A 10 -1.60 23.36 13.05
C TYR A 10 -2.40 22.60 14.11
N ALA A 11 -2.57 21.28 13.94
CA ALA A 11 -3.31 20.45 14.88
C ALA A 11 -2.55 20.22 16.20
N GLY A 12 -1.24 20.47 16.23
CA GLY A 12 -0.40 20.27 17.41
C GLY A 12 -0.27 18.77 17.79
N ASN A 13 0.24 18.49 18.99
CA ASN A 13 0.41 17.13 19.51
C ASN A 13 -0.94 16.53 19.99
N THR A 14 -1.89 16.45 19.11
CA THR A 14 -3.21 15.84 19.31
C THR A 14 -3.27 14.48 18.59
N PRO A 15 -4.28 13.63 18.85
CA PRO A 15 -4.50 12.41 18.05
C PRO A 15 -4.60 12.71 16.56
N GLU A 16 -5.29 13.78 16.17
CA GLU A 16 -5.42 14.21 14.78
C GLU A 16 -4.10 14.68 14.19
N GLY A 17 -3.34 15.49 14.91
CA GLY A 17 -2.02 15.96 14.48
C GLY A 17 -1.04 14.81 14.27
N ARG A 18 -1.09 13.79 15.16
CA ARG A 18 -0.29 12.57 15.01
C ARG A 18 -0.72 11.73 13.80
N ARG A 19 -2.01 11.68 13.48
CA ARG A 19 -2.52 11.02 12.27
C ARG A 19 -2.01 11.72 11.01
N TYR A 20 -2.12 13.06 10.93
CA TYR A 20 -1.57 13.81 9.80
C TYR A 20 -0.06 13.64 9.65
N LEU A 21 0.68 13.60 10.77
CA LEU A 21 2.11 13.30 10.74
C LEU A 21 2.38 11.91 10.18
N GLY A 22 1.66 10.88 10.64
CA GLY A 22 1.78 9.51 10.14
C GLY A 22 1.54 9.43 8.63
N GLU A 23 0.48 10.06 8.14
CA GLU A 23 0.17 10.14 6.70
C GLU A 23 1.30 10.83 5.90
N ALA A 24 1.92 11.88 6.45
CA ALA A 24 3.02 12.58 5.79
C ALA A 24 4.31 11.74 5.79
N LEU A 25 4.62 11.07 6.90
CA LEU A 25 5.82 10.23 7.04
C LEU A 25 5.75 8.98 6.17
N HIS A 26 4.56 8.39 6.00
CA HIS A 26 4.36 7.28 5.08
C HIS A 26 4.71 7.67 3.63
N VAL A 27 4.21 8.82 3.15
CA VAL A 27 4.58 9.32 1.82
C VAL A 27 6.08 9.57 1.68
N LEU A 28 6.75 10.02 2.76
CA LEU A 28 8.20 10.21 2.75
C LEU A 28 8.98 8.90 2.74
N GLU A 29 8.49 7.88 3.44
CA GLU A 29 9.02 6.52 3.43
C GLU A 29 8.91 5.90 2.04
N ASP A 30 7.71 5.95 1.45
CA ASP A 30 7.43 5.46 0.11
C ASP A 30 8.30 6.11 -0.98
N TYR A 31 8.69 7.36 -0.79
CA TYR A 31 9.56 8.04 -1.74
C TYR A 31 10.87 7.28 -1.98
N PHE A 32 11.48 6.69 -0.95
CA PHE A 32 12.72 5.92 -1.10
C PHE A 32 12.48 4.52 -1.66
N ALA A 33 11.34 3.93 -1.35
CA ALA A 33 10.96 2.62 -1.86
C ALA A 33 10.50 2.67 -3.33
N HIS A 34 9.78 3.72 -3.74
CA HIS A 34 9.08 3.80 -5.01
C HIS A 34 9.54 4.94 -5.95
N SER A 35 10.74 5.46 -5.73
CA SER A 35 11.45 6.34 -6.69
C SER A 35 12.82 5.79 -7.04
N ASN A 36 13.47 6.36 -8.04
CA ASN A 36 14.85 6.01 -8.39
C ASN A 36 15.91 6.74 -7.53
N PHE A 37 15.53 7.27 -6.38
CA PHE A 37 16.45 8.03 -5.51
C PHE A 37 17.67 7.20 -5.08
N VAL A 38 17.44 5.95 -4.66
CA VAL A 38 18.48 5.01 -4.23
C VAL A 38 19.47 4.74 -5.34
N GLU A 39 18.98 4.50 -6.54
CA GLU A 39 19.78 4.26 -7.75
C GLU A 39 20.61 5.50 -8.11
N LEU A 40 20.03 6.68 -7.97
CA LEU A 40 20.76 7.94 -8.21
C LEU A 40 21.86 8.18 -7.15
N CYS A 41 21.64 7.81 -5.89
CA CYS A 41 22.68 7.83 -4.85
C CYS A 41 23.86 6.91 -5.20
N LEU A 42 23.57 5.68 -5.63
CA LEU A 42 24.60 4.73 -6.07
C LEU A 42 25.33 5.21 -7.33
N ARG A 43 24.62 5.82 -8.27
CA ARG A 43 25.23 6.43 -9.47
C ARG A 43 26.13 7.63 -9.15
N LYS A 44 25.75 8.47 -8.18
CA LYS A 44 26.62 9.56 -7.67
C LYS A 44 27.95 9.01 -7.16
N ARG A 45 27.97 7.80 -6.64
CA ARG A 45 29.18 7.09 -6.18
C ARG A 45 29.91 6.31 -7.29
N GLY A 46 29.42 6.38 -8.53
CA GLY A 46 30.05 5.78 -9.70
C GLY A 46 29.60 4.36 -10.03
N HIS A 47 28.57 3.83 -9.38
CA HIS A 47 28.04 2.51 -9.69
C HIS A 47 27.11 2.54 -10.92
N PRO A 48 27.21 1.57 -11.85
CA PRO A 48 26.46 1.57 -13.11
C PRO A 48 25.04 0.97 -12.94
N VAL A 49 24.37 1.24 -11.83
CA VAL A 49 23.00 0.74 -11.60
C VAL A 49 22.00 1.40 -12.56
N LEU A 50 20.91 0.71 -12.85
CA LEU A 50 19.86 1.19 -13.76
C LEU A 50 19.14 2.39 -13.15
N PRO A 51 19.04 3.54 -13.84
CA PRO A 51 18.43 4.75 -13.29
C PRO A 51 16.91 4.80 -13.45
N TRP A 52 16.29 3.83 -14.11
CA TRP A 52 14.86 3.77 -14.45
C TRP A 52 14.33 4.99 -15.20
N THR A 53 15.21 5.70 -15.86
CA THR A 53 14.93 6.84 -16.73
C THR A 53 16.09 7.05 -17.73
N THR A 54 15.82 7.78 -18.79
CA THR A 54 16.84 8.24 -19.72
C THR A 54 17.32 9.64 -19.37
N ALA A 55 18.49 10.01 -19.88
CA ALA A 55 18.99 11.37 -19.74
C ALA A 55 18.04 12.38 -20.40
N THR A 56 17.77 13.48 -19.69
CA THR A 56 16.92 14.58 -20.16
C THR A 56 17.64 15.92 -20.01
N ASP A 57 17.10 16.96 -20.64
CA ASP A 57 17.60 18.33 -20.47
C ASP A 57 17.17 18.89 -19.11
N CYS A 58 17.79 18.39 -18.05
CA CYS A 58 17.61 18.84 -16.67
C CYS A 58 18.96 19.06 -15.99
N LYS A 59 18.98 19.74 -14.85
CA LYS A 59 20.18 20.15 -14.11
C LYS A 59 21.21 19.03 -13.93
N HIS A 60 20.76 17.80 -13.67
CA HIS A 60 21.65 16.67 -13.37
C HIS A 60 21.66 15.59 -14.47
N GLY A 61 21.01 15.83 -15.58
CA GLY A 61 20.92 14.91 -16.71
C GLY A 61 19.93 13.75 -16.47
N LEU A 62 19.91 13.15 -15.29
CA LEU A 62 18.96 12.11 -14.91
C LEU A 62 17.98 12.68 -13.88
N PRO A 63 16.68 12.76 -14.17
CA PRO A 63 15.68 13.24 -13.19
C PRO A 63 15.37 12.18 -12.14
N ILE A 64 14.88 12.64 -10.99
CA ILE A 64 14.14 11.76 -10.07
C ILE A 64 12.81 11.40 -10.75
N VAL A 65 12.48 10.13 -10.76
CA VAL A 65 11.21 9.60 -11.25
C VAL A 65 10.57 8.73 -10.18
N THR A 66 9.24 8.76 -10.12
CA THR A 66 8.43 7.87 -9.29
C THR A 66 7.70 6.89 -10.18
N GLY A 67 7.39 5.71 -9.66
CA GLY A 67 6.65 4.70 -10.40
C GLY A 67 5.20 5.13 -10.66
N MET A 68 4.71 4.82 -11.85
CA MET A 68 3.28 4.92 -12.12
C MET A 68 2.55 3.76 -11.43
N PHE A 69 1.55 4.09 -10.63
CA PHE A 69 0.76 3.11 -9.91
C PHE A 69 -0.14 2.34 -10.90
N GLY A 70 0.01 1.03 -10.95
CA GLY A 70 -0.74 0.15 -11.86
C GLY A 70 -1.76 -0.72 -11.13
N GLY A 71 -2.58 -1.44 -11.91
CA GLY A 71 -3.65 -2.29 -11.37
C GLY A 71 -3.17 -3.37 -10.39
N LEU A 72 -1.99 -3.96 -10.61
CA LEU A 72 -1.44 -4.99 -9.70
C LEU A 72 -1.04 -4.41 -8.35
N ASP A 73 -0.51 -3.19 -8.31
CA ASP A 73 -0.13 -2.51 -7.07
C ASP A 73 -1.38 -2.21 -6.21
N VAL A 74 -2.49 -1.85 -6.87
CA VAL A 74 -3.79 -1.69 -6.22
C VAL A 74 -4.27 -3.03 -5.63
N ILE A 75 -4.13 -4.12 -6.39
CA ILE A 75 -4.52 -5.47 -5.94
C ILE A 75 -3.72 -5.86 -4.70
N ALA A 76 -2.42 -5.69 -4.72
CA ALA A 76 -1.54 -5.99 -3.59
C ALA A 76 -1.96 -5.21 -2.34
N SER A 77 -2.20 -3.91 -2.48
CA SER A 77 -2.57 -3.02 -1.39
C SER A 77 -3.93 -3.34 -0.75
N ILE A 78 -4.87 -3.91 -1.51
CA ILE A 78 -6.23 -4.21 -1.02
C ILE A 78 -6.45 -5.68 -0.70
N ALA A 79 -5.55 -6.59 -1.10
CA ALA A 79 -5.73 -8.03 -0.91
C ALA A 79 -5.85 -8.41 0.57
N GLU A 80 -5.01 -7.85 1.44
CA GLU A 80 -5.03 -8.11 2.86
C GLU A 80 -6.28 -7.50 3.56
N PRO A 81 -6.57 -6.19 3.43
CA PRO A 81 -7.80 -5.60 3.99
C PRO A 81 -9.07 -6.27 3.46
N LEU A 82 -9.10 -6.63 2.17
CA LEU A 82 -10.21 -7.35 1.57
C LEU A 82 -10.36 -8.74 2.18
N GLY A 83 -9.25 -9.46 2.38
CA GLY A 83 -9.21 -10.76 3.05
C GLY A 83 -9.78 -10.69 4.46
N GLU A 84 -9.39 -9.71 5.27
CA GLU A 84 -9.90 -9.53 6.63
C GLU A 84 -11.40 -9.31 6.68
N ILE A 85 -11.94 -8.42 5.83
CA ILE A 85 -13.40 -8.18 5.74
C ILE A 85 -14.15 -9.45 5.38
N LEU A 86 -13.60 -10.22 4.45
CA LEU A 86 -14.21 -11.44 3.95
C LEU A 86 -14.20 -12.56 4.98
N PHE A 87 -13.08 -12.76 5.68
CA PHE A 87 -12.99 -13.75 6.75
C PHE A 87 -13.87 -13.39 7.94
N ALA A 88 -13.97 -12.10 8.28
CA ALA A 88 -14.90 -11.64 9.32
C ALA A 88 -16.37 -11.90 8.93
N ALA A 89 -16.72 -11.63 7.67
CA ALA A 89 -18.07 -11.90 7.16
C ALA A 89 -18.39 -13.40 7.10
N GLN A 90 -17.40 -14.26 6.78
CA GLN A 90 -17.58 -15.72 6.77
C GLN A 90 -17.75 -16.33 8.16
N LYS A 91 -17.04 -15.83 9.18
CA LYS A 91 -17.10 -16.35 10.53
C LYS A 91 -18.36 -15.93 11.29
N LEU A 92 -19.20 -15.04 10.70
CA LEU A 92 -20.32 -14.41 11.39
C LEU A 92 -19.93 -13.84 12.79
N GLU A 93 -18.64 -13.52 12.96
CA GLU A 93 -18.16 -12.77 14.10
C GLU A 93 -18.64 -11.32 13.97
N PHE A 94 -19.96 -11.14 13.92
CA PHE A 94 -20.57 -9.84 14.15
C PHE A 94 -20.36 -9.48 15.61
N LYS A 95 -19.14 -9.05 15.93
CA LYS A 95 -18.97 -8.24 17.14
C LYS A 95 -20.00 -7.13 17.02
N ARG A 96 -20.80 -6.96 18.07
CA ARG A 96 -21.79 -5.88 18.20
C ARG A 96 -21.13 -4.56 17.83
N THR A 97 -21.18 -4.23 16.54
CA THR A 97 -20.62 -2.98 16.01
C THR A 97 -21.69 -1.92 16.19
N GLU A 98 -21.36 -0.86 16.87
CA GLU A 98 -22.22 0.32 16.92
C GLU A 98 -22.47 0.81 15.49
N SER A 99 -23.72 1.27 15.21
CA SER A 99 -24.04 1.85 13.92
C SER A 99 -23.06 2.97 13.57
N GLY A 100 -22.45 2.91 12.40
CA GLY A 100 -21.44 3.86 11.96
C GLY A 100 -19.99 3.48 12.31
N TYR A 101 -19.76 2.41 13.07
CA TYR A 101 -18.40 1.90 13.29
C TYR A 101 -17.80 1.35 12.00
N ARG A 102 -16.52 1.63 11.79
CA ARG A 102 -15.73 1.10 10.67
C ARG A 102 -14.43 0.52 11.23
N SER A 103 -14.14 -0.73 10.88
CA SER A 103 -12.83 -1.32 11.18
C SER A 103 -11.72 -0.60 10.39
N ASP A 104 -10.47 -0.76 10.82
CA ASP A 104 -9.33 -0.17 10.13
C ASP A 104 -9.25 -0.65 8.67
N ALA A 105 -9.49 -1.94 8.42
CA ALA A 105 -9.54 -2.51 7.08
C ALA A 105 -10.65 -1.87 6.21
N GLU A 106 -11.85 -1.65 6.76
CA GLU A 106 -12.95 -0.97 6.04
C GLU A 106 -12.61 0.49 5.74
N GLN A 107 -11.94 1.18 6.66
CA GLN A 107 -11.48 2.55 6.43
C GLN A 107 -10.43 2.61 5.33
N VAL A 108 -9.45 1.70 5.34
CA VAL A 108 -8.43 1.60 4.29
C VAL A 108 -9.07 1.37 2.92
N LEU A 109 -10.01 0.42 2.81
CA LEU A 109 -10.70 0.17 1.54
C LEU A 109 -11.53 1.37 1.06
N LEU A 110 -12.21 2.07 1.96
CA LEU A 110 -12.95 3.29 1.60
C LEU A 110 -12.03 4.35 1.03
N ILE A 111 -10.89 4.60 1.68
CA ILE A 111 -9.89 5.57 1.24
C ILE A 111 -9.30 5.17 -0.12
N LEU A 112 -8.87 3.91 -0.27
CA LEU A 112 -8.29 3.41 -1.52
C LEU A 112 -9.27 3.57 -2.70
N PHE A 113 -10.51 3.19 -2.54
CA PHE A 113 -11.51 3.30 -3.61
C PHE A 113 -11.92 4.74 -3.91
N GLU A 114 -11.90 5.63 -2.92
CA GLU A 114 -12.14 7.07 -3.12
C GLU A 114 -10.97 7.73 -3.86
N GLU A 115 -9.73 7.45 -3.47
CA GLU A 115 -8.53 8.04 -4.10
C GLU A 115 -8.33 7.57 -5.55
N HIS A 116 -8.65 6.31 -5.83
CA HIS A 116 -8.54 5.76 -7.18
C HIS A 116 -9.79 5.97 -8.06
N HIS A 117 -10.75 6.79 -7.61
CA HIS A 117 -12.01 7.06 -8.34
C HIS A 117 -12.74 5.80 -8.82
N SER A 118 -12.66 4.73 -8.01
CA SER A 118 -13.23 3.43 -8.34
C SER A 118 -14.70 3.36 -7.92
N ASP A 119 -15.59 3.97 -8.70
CA ASP A 119 -17.00 4.18 -8.35
C ASP A 119 -17.76 2.88 -8.08
N ILE A 120 -17.49 1.81 -8.85
CA ILE A 120 -18.22 0.54 -8.73
C ILE A 120 -17.89 -0.17 -7.42
N PRO A 121 -16.62 -0.47 -7.08
CA PRO A 121 -16.28 -1.10 -5.80
C PRO A 121 -16.60 -0.21 -4.60
N LEU A 122 -16.41 1.10 -4.71
CA LEU A 122 -16.76 2.04 -3.65
C LEU A 122 -18.27 2.04 -3.37
N GLY A 123 -19.09 2.07 -4.41
CA GLY A 123 -20.54 2.01 -4.29
C GLY A 123 -21.02 0.73 -3.62
N ALA A 124 -20.45 -0.41 -4.01
CA ALA A 124 -20.77 -1.72 -3.44
C ALA A 124 -20.37 -1.82 -1.96
N LEU A 125 -19.18 -1.33 -1.60
CA LEU A 125 -18.71 -1.30 -0.22
C LEU A 125 -19.59 -0.39 0.64
N LYS A 126 -19.90 0.82 0.18
CA LYS A 126 -20.79 1.77 0.89
C LYS A 126 -22.19 1.19 1.11
N GLN A 127 -22.73 0.48 0.13
CA GLN A 127 -24.04 -0.18 0.24
C GLN A 127 -24.03 -1.29 1.29
N TYR A 128 -22.97 -2.12 1.32
CA TYR A 128 -22.80 -3.13 2.37
C TYR A 128 -22.72 -2.51 3.77
N LEU A 129 -21.89 -1.48 3.93
CA LEU A 129 -21.71 -0.80 5.21
C LEU A 129 -23.01 -0.13 5.70
N GLN A 130 -23.74 0.50 4.78
CA GLN A 130 -25.07 1.10 5.09
C GLN A 130 -26.06 0.04 5.56
N TRP A 131 -26.13 -1.08 4.84
CA TRP A 131 -27.02 -2.17 5.24
C TRP A 131 -26.68 -2.69 6.63
N ARG A 132 -25.40 -2.89 6.95
CA ARG A 132 -24.93 -3.31 8.28
C ARG A 132 -25.32 -2.30 9.36
N ASP A 133 -25.16 -1.03 9.10
CA ASP A 133 -25.51 0.03 10.04
C ASP A 133 -27.02 0.10 10.29
N ASP A 134 -27.83 -0.15 9.28
CA ASP A 134 -29.28 -0.18 9.42
C ASP A 134 -29.75 -1.42 10.20
N ALA A 135 -29.12 -2.57 9.96
CA ALA A 135 -29.35 -3.78 10.74
C ALA A 135 -28.98 -3.60 12.22
N ALA A 136 -27.89 -2.89 12.52
CA ALA A 136 -27.45 -2.61 13.89
C ALA A 136 -28.41 -1.68 14.67
N LYS A 137 -29.24 -0.91 13.98
CA LYS A 137 -30.26 -0.03 14.58
C LYS A 137 -31.53 -0.78 15.01
N ASP A 138 -31.73 -2.02 14.53
CA ASP A 138 -32.93 -2.79 14.87
C ASP A 138 -32.89 -3.24 16.33
N PRO A 139 -33.87 -2.88 17.17
CA PRO A 139 -33.91 -3.29 18.56
C PRO A 139 -33.98 -4.82 18.77
N LEU A 140 -34.45 -5.54 17.76
CA LEU A 140 -34.53 -7.00 17.75
C LEU A 140 -33.18 -7.65 17.39
N PHE A 141 -32.23 -6.92 16.87
CA PHE A 141 -30.91 -7.44 16.49
C PHE A 141 -30.21 -8.12 17.69
N GLY A 142 -30.31 -7.55 18.90
CA GLY A 142 -29.75 -8.14 20.12
C GLY A 142 -30.44 -9.43 20.60
N LEU A 143 -31.68 -9.67 20.17
CA LEU A 143 -32.41 -10.94 20.44
C LEU A 143 -32.03 -12.02 19.42
N TYR A 144 -31.54 -11.65 18.26
CA TYR A 144 -31.09 -12.55 17.21
C TYR A 144 -29.72 -13.20 17.49
N GLU A 145 -28.90 -12.61 18.35
CA GLU A 145 -27.65 -13.23 18.85
C GLU A 145 -27.87 -14.58 19.52
N LEU A 146 -29.11 -14.90 19.93
CA LEU A 146 -29.50 -16.14 20.66
C LEU A 146 -30.06 -17.26 19.76
N GLY A 147 -29.76 -17.27 18.46
CA GLY A 147 -30.03 -18.46 17.62
C GLY A 147 -31.26 -18.41 16.72
N SER A 148 -32.13 -17.40 16.79
CA SER A 148 -33.31 -17.29 15.89
C SER A 148 -33.13 -16.34 14.71
N TRP A 149 -32.00 -15.71 14.62
CA TRP A 149 -31.66 -14.71 13.58
C TRP A 149 -31.64 -15.31 12.17
N ALA A 150 -31.18 -16.54 12.04
CA ALA A 150 -31.12 -17.25 10.78
C ALA A 150 -32.46 -17.45 10.07
N ALA A 151 -33.56 -17.32 10.78
CA ALA A 151 -34.90 -17.67 10.26
C ALA A 151 -35.69 -16.46 9.70
N SER A 152 -35.26 -15.21 9.96
CA SER A 152 -36.12 -14.05 9.71
C SER A 152 -35.54 -12.99 8.76
N LEU A 153 -34.23 -13.02 8.46
CA LEU A 153 -33.66 -12.19 7.43
C LEU A 153 -33.57 -12.95 6.11
N PRO A 154 -33.74 -12.29 4.98
CA PRO A 154 -33.36 -12.89 3.71
C PRO A 154 -31.83 -12.95 3.65
N LEU A 155 -31.25 -13.91 4.36
CA LEU A 155 -29.83 -14.25 4.33
C LEU A 155 -29.30 -14.35 2.89
N THR A 156 -30.19 -14.76 1.98
CA THR A 156 -29.97 -14.76 0.55
C THR A 156 -29.73 -13.34 0.00
N ALA A 157 -30.44 -12.33 0.51
CA ALA A 157 -30.25 -10.94 0.05
C ALA A 157 -28.92 -10.36 0.55
N LEU A 158 -28.55 -10.66 1.81
CA LEU A 158 -27.24 -10.28 2.36
C LEU A 158 -26.11 -10.97 1.61
N LYS A 159 -26.20 -12.28 1.42
CA LYS A 159 -25.23 -13.06 0.66
C LYS A 159 -25.09 -12.52 -0.78
N ASN A 160 -26.22 -12.19 -1.41
CA ASN A 160 -26.21 -11.64 -2.76
C ASN A 160 -25.59 -10.22 -2.80
N ALA A 161 -25.84 -9.37 -1.81
CA ALA A 161 -25.24 -8.05 -1.73
C ALA A 161 -23.72 -8.14 -1.50
N ILE A 162 -23.27 -8.99 -0.58
CA ILE A 162 -21.85 -9.25 -0.35
C ILE A 162 -21.20 -9.83 -1.62
N ASN A 163 -21.78 -10.85 -2.22
CA ASN A 163 -21.26 -11.45 -3.44
C ASN A 163 -21.25 -10.47 -4.63
N ALA A 164 -22.24 -9.57 -4.74
CA ALA A 164 -22.25 -8.54 -5.78
C ALA A 164 -21.15 -7.51 -5.57
N ALA A 165 -20.95 -7.07 -4.32
CA ALA A 165 -19.85 -6.18 -3.95
C ALA A 165 -18.49 -6.78 -4.33
N PHE A 166 -18.28 -8.05 -3.98
CA PHE A 166 -17.03 -8.73 -4.27
C PHE A 166 -16.81 -9.04 -5.74
N ARG A 167 -17.85 -9.41 -6.48
CA ARG A 167 -17.73 -9.56 -7.95
C ARG A 167 -17.36 -8.25 -8.62
N GLY A 168 -17.90 -7.14 -8.17
CA GLY A 168 -17.54 -5.81 -8.66
C GLY A 168 -16.05 -5.52 -8.43
N ILE A 169 -15.56 -5.77 -7.22
CA ILE A 169 -14.16 -5.59 -6.86
C ILE A 169 -13.27 -6.54 -7.68
N LEU A 170 -13.60 -7.83 -7.75
CA LEU A 170 -12.81 -8.82 -8.49
C LEU A 170 -12.81 -8.57 -10.00
N SER A 171 -13.93 -8.09 -10.57
CA SER A 171 -14.00 -7.72 -11.99
C SER A 171 -13.10 -6.52 -12.28
N TRP A 172 -13.19 -5.48 -11.46
CA TRP A 172 -12.32 -4.32 -11.58
C TRP A 172 -10.83 -4.67 -11.44
N LEU A 173 -10.48 -5.58 -10.52
CA LEU A 173 -9.12 -6.10 -10.37
C LEU A 173 -8.68 -6.85 -11.62
N GLY A 174 -9.55 -7.69 -12.22
CA GLY A 174 -9.25 -8.42 -13.44
C GLY A 174 -8.96 -7.50 -14.63
N ASP A 175 -9.79 -6.49 -14.82
CA ASP A 175 -9.63 -5.50 -15.90
C ASP A 175 -8.32 -4.69 -15.74
N SER A 176 -7.94 -4.39 -14.48
CA SER A 176 -6.69 -3.68 -14.17
C SER A 176 -5.43 -4.51 -14.45
N ILE A 177 -5.50 -5.84 -14.34
CA ILE A 177 -4.38 -6.74 -14.67
C ILE A 177 -4.05 -6.72 -16.17
N ASP A 178 -5.07 -6.67 -17.02
CA ASP A 178 -4.87 -6.67 -18.48
C ASP A 178 -4.20 -5.38 -18.97
N GLU A 179 -4.51 -4.25 -18.35
CA GLU A 179 -3.87 -2.96 -18.67
C GLU A 179 -2.38 -2.95 -18.26
N PHE A 180 -2.05 -3.57 -17.14
CA PHE A 180 -0.67 -3.66 -16.64
C PHE A 180 0.23 -4.57 -17.51
N GLN A 181 -0.28 -5.68 -18.02
CA GLN A 181 0.48 -6.59 -18.88
C GLN A 181 0.99 -5.91 -20.17
N THR A 182 0.29 -4.89 -20.66
CA THR A 182 0.75 -4.10 -21.82
C THR A 182 1.87 -3.12 -21.49
N LEU A 183 2.01 -2.69 -20.25
CA LEU A 183 3.04 -1.72 -19.81
C LEU A 183 4.35 -2.39 -19.36
N SER A 184 4.31 -3.64 -18.88
CA SER A 184 5.48 -4.32 -18.30
C SER A 184 6.58 -4.70 -19.31
N GLY A 185 6.31 -4.64 -20.62
CA GLY A 185 7.27 -4.93 -21.67
C GLY A 185 8.18 -3.76 -22.10
N HIS A 186 8.09 -2.58 -21.45
CA HIS A 186 8.81 -1.38 -21.86
C HIS A 186 9.97 -1.08 -20.91
N ASN A 187 11.14 -0.75 -21.49
CA ASN A 187 12.36 -0.42 -20.75
C ASN A 187 12.52 1.11 -20.59
N PRO A 188 12.26 1.69 -19.41
CA PRO A 188 12.42 3.13 -19.16
C PRO A 188 13.87 3.59 -19.24
N ASN A 189 14.85 2.67 -19.15
CA ASN A 189 16.27 3.00 -19.23
C ASN A 189 16.75 3.27 -20.67
N GLU A 190 15.97 2.86 -21.68
CA GLU A 190 16.34 2.98 -23.10
C GLU A 190 15.38 3.86 -23.89
N THR A 191 14.13 4.00 -23.44
CA THR A 191 13.10 4.71 -24.18
C THR A 191 12.78 6.05 -23.53
N ALA A 192 13.14 7.14 -24.20
CA ALA A 192 12.87 8.49 -23.73
C ALA A 192 11.36 8.76 -23.58
N GLY A 193 10.99 9.37 -22.46
CA GLY A 193 9.59 9.71 -22.17
C GLY A 193 8.77 8.54 -21.62
N LEU A 194 9.36 7.38 -21.47
CA LEU A 194 8.71 6.26 -20.79
C LEU A 194 8.94 6.38 -19.28
N HIS A 195 7.86 6.19 -18.51
CA HIS A 195 7.92 6.20 -17.05
C HIS A 195 7.96 4.77 -16.52
N PRO A 196 8.76 4.51 -15.46
CA PRO A 196 8.77 3.21 -14.82
C PRO A 196 7.42 2.95 -14.12
N THR A 197 7.05 1.69 -14.01
CA THR A 197 5.91 1.28 -13.18
C THR A 197 6.27 1.32 -11.70
N HIS A 198 5.27 1.32 -10.85
CA HIS A 198 5.46 1.22 -9.40
C HIS A 198 6.26 -0.04 -9.03
N SER A 199 5.88 -1.20 -9.57
CA SER A 199 6.59 -2.46 -9.36
C SER A 199 8.05 -2.45 -9.82
N GLN A 200 8.37 -1.73 -10.92
CA GLN A 200 9.77 -1.62 -11.39
C GLN A 200 10.66 -0.84 -10.42
N LEU A 201 10.11 0.07 -9.65
CA LEU A 201 10.84 0.86 -8.64
C LEU A 201 10.69 0.30 -7.22
N ALA A 202 9.78 -0.63 -6.99
CA ALA A 202 9.47 -1.15 -5.66
C ALA A 202 10.68 -1.82 -5.00
N LYS A 203 11.11 -1.26 -3.86
CA LYS A 203 12.22 -1.71 -3.01
C LYS A 203 11.74 -2.10 -1.60
N ASP A 204 10.44 -2.13 -1.37
CA ASP A 204 9.81 -2.50 -0.10
C ASP A 204 9.79 -4.01 0.17
N HIS A 205 10.08 -4.83 -0.84
CA HIS A 205 10.25 -6.26 -0.66
C HIS A 205 11.68 -6.63 -0.28
N ASP A 206 11.86 -7.49 0.72
CA ASP A 206 13.18 -7.91 1.28
C ASP A 206 14.09 -8.62 0.27
N SER A 207 13.54 -9.21 -0.79
CA SER A 207 14.32 -9.81 -1.87
C SER A 207 14.92 -8.78 -2.85
N HIS A 208 14.46 -7.52 -2.84
CA HIS A 208 15.02 -6.49 -3.72
C HIS A 208 16.46 -6.13 -3.30
N PRO A 209 17.43 -6.05 -4.22
CA PRO A 209 18.84 -5.82 -3.87
C PRO A 209 19.08 -4.55 -3.07
N PHE A 210 18.27 -3.52 -3.27
CA PHE A 210 18.41 -2.21 -2.61
C PHE A 210 17.40 -1.99 -1.48
N HIS A 211 16.62 -3.00 -1.08
CA HIS A 211 15.64 -2.89 0.00
C HIS A 211 16.25 -2.33 1.29
N GLU A 212 17.35 -2.93 1.75
CA GLU A 212 18.01 -2.51 2.99
C GLU A 212 18.51 -1.07 2.91
N LEU A 213 19.08 -0.63 1.77
CA LEU A 213 19.55 0.73 1.59
C LEU A 213 18.38 1.72 1.57
N ALA A 214 17.29 1.40 0.87
CA ALA A 214 16.08 2.20 0.86
C ALA A 214 15.51 2.37 2.29
N ALA A 215 15.46 1.30 3.06
CA ALA A 215 15.01 1.31 4.45
C ALA A 215 15.91 2.19 5.36
N TYR A 216 17.22 2.18 5.18
CA TYR A 216 18.13 3.05 5.95
C TYR A 216 17.92 4.53 5.63
N LEU A 217 17.78 4.88 4.35
CA LEU A 217 17.52 6.26 3.91
C LEU A 217 16.15 6.74 4.41
N ALA A 218 15.12 5.93 4.26
CA ALA A 218 13.78 6.20 4.75
C ALA A 218 13.77 6.39 6.28
N THR A 219 14.39 5.48 7.02
CA THR A 219 14.47 5.57 8.49
C THR A 219 15.11 6.87 8.94
N HIS A 220 16.21 7.28 8.32
CA HIS A 220 16.88 8.53 8.65
C HIS A 220 15.97 9.74 8.39
N ALA A 221 15.36 9.81 7.20
CA ALA A 221 14.48 10.92 6.83
C ALA A 221 13.24 11.00 7.74
N VAL A 222 12.57 9.88 7.99
CA VAL A 222 11.40 9.78 8.88
C VAL A 222 11.75 10.21 10.31
N GLN A 223 12.90 9.78 10.83
CA GLN A 223 13.36 10.17 12.16
C GLN A 223 13.63 11.67 12.27
N GLU A 224 14.28 12.27 11.29
CA GLU A 224 14.60 13.69 11.30
C GLU A 224 13.35 14.58 11.17
N VAL A 225 12.43 14.22 10.27
CA VAL A 225 11.16 14.94 10.14
C VAL A 225 10.28 14.75 11.37
N GLY A 226 10.20 13.53 11.89
CA GLY A 226 9.46 13.24 13.13
C GLY A 226 10.03 13.99 14.34
N ARG A 227 11.35 14.08 14.46
CA ARG A 227 12.04 14.84 15.52
C ARG A 227 11.74 16.34 15.40
N SER A 228 11.84 16.91 14.18
CA SER A 228 11.54 18.32 13.96
C SER A 228 10.07 18.66 14.27
N MET A 229 9.13 17.78 13.89
CA MET A 229 7.71 17.96 14.24
C MET A 229 7.48 17.90 15.75
N TYR A 230 8.12 16.94 16.44
CA TYR A 230 8.02 16.86 17.90
C TYR A 230 8.54 18.15 18.58
N GLN A 231 9.71 18.66 18.14
CA GLN A 231 10.28 19.92 18.64
C GLN A 231 9.35 21.10 18.35
N TYR A 232 8.78 21.15 17.15
CA TYR A 232 7.80 22.17 16.77
C TYR A 232 6.58 22.16 17.70
N TRP A 233 6.04 21.00 18.02
CA TRP A 233 4.92 20.86 18.97
C TRP A 233 5.30 21.26 20.42
N GLN A 234 6.58 21.25 20.76
CA GLN A 234 7.08 21.75 22.05
C GLN A 234 7.34 23.27 22.07
N GLY A 235 7.10 23.94 20.94
CA GLY A 235 7.28 25.40 20.80
C GLY A 235 8.64 25.80 20.21
N ASP A 236 9.51 24.86 19.86
CA ASP A 236 10.74 25.11 19.12
C ASP A 236 10.43 25.15 17.61
N THR A 237 10.37 26.34 17.06
CA THR A 237 10.04 26.58 15.66
C THR A 237 11.26 26.87 14.78
N GLU A 238 12.47 26.72 15.30
CA GLU A 238 13.70 26.97 14.51
C GLU A 238 13.88 25.98 13.37
N ARG A 239 13.46 24.72 13.57
CA ARG A 239 13.46 23.68 12.55
C ARG A 239 12.04 23.41 12.06
N ASP A 240 11.64 24.12 11.00
CA ASP A 240 10.34 23.89 10.35
C ASP A 240 10.27 22.48 9.72
N PRO A 241 9.31 21.63 10.15
CA PRO A 241 9.22 20.24 9.67
C PRO A 241 9.06 20.10 8.14
N ALA A 242 8.35 21.04 7.51
CA ALA A 242 8.17 21.03 6.06
C ALA A 242 9.48 21.34 5.32
N SER A 243 10.28 22.29 5.87
CA SER A 243 11.61 22.59 5.34
C SER A 243 12.60 21.44 5.52
N VAL A 244 12.55 20.74 6.67
CA VAL A 244 13.35 19.54 6.92
C VAL A 244 12.97 18.44 5.92
N ALA A 245 11.69 18.16 5.72
CA ALA A 245 11.23 17.17 4.76
C ALA A 245 11.66 17.48 3.31
N LYS A 246 11.66 18.79 2.95
CA LYS A 246 12.13 19.22 1.62
C LYS A 246 13.58 18.82 1.35
N GLY A 247 14.45 18.85 2.35
CA GLY A 247 15.85 18.45 2.20
C GLY A 247 16.00 16.99 1.78
N PHE A 248 15.08 16.11 2.19
CA PHE A 248 15.16 14.69 1.89
C PHE A 248 14.67 14.29 0.50
N ILE A 249 13.89 15.13 -0.17
CA ILE A 249 13.35 14.86 -1.52
C ILE A 249 14.08 15.62 -2.63
N SER A 250 15.20 16.30 -2.32
CA SER A 250 16.07 16.92 -3.31
C SER A 250 16.88 15.88 -4.09
N HIS A 251 17.34 16.25 -5.29
CA HIS A 251 18.16 15.35 -6.09
C HIS A 251 19.46 15.00 -5.35
N PRO A 252 19.95 13.73 -5.38
CA PRO A 252 21.16 13.33 -4.64
C PRO A 252 22.42 14.14 -4.99
N ASN A 253 22.50 14.72 -6.17
CA ASN A 253 23.61 15.60 -6.54
C ASN A 253 23.48 17.04 -6.00
N ASP A 254 22.36 17.39 -5.37
CA ASP A 254 22.14 18.71 -4.74
C ASP A 254 22.44 18.68 -3.24
N ASP A 255 22.59 17.50 -2.65
CA ASP A 255 22.76 17.31 -1.20
C ASP A 255 23.70 16.14 -0.93
N ASP A 256 24.19 16.00 0.31
CA ASP A 256 25.14 14.97 0.74
C ASP A 256 24.69 14.19 2.00
N TRP A 257 23.51 14.48 2.56
CA TRP A 257 23.01 13.84 3.77
C TRP A 257 22.98 12.29 3.68
N HIS A 258 22.80 11.76 2.49
CA HIS A 258 22.71 10.33 2.20
C HIS A 258 24.07 9.64 2.02
N ASP A 259 25.14 10.40 1.75
CA ASP A 259 26.46 9.87 1.35
C ASP A 259 27.07 8.93 2.41
N ASP A 260 27.00 9.32 3.69
CA ASP A 260 27.48 8.49 4.79
C ASP A 260 26.66 7.22 4.99
N ILE A 261 25.35 7.28 4.77
CA ILE A 261 24.45 6.12 4.87
C ILE A 261 24.78 5.12 3.77
N VAL A 262 24.93 5.58 2.53
CA VAL A 262 25.30 4.73 1.39
C VAL A 262 26.68 4.12 1.60
N ALA A 263 27.68 4.93 2.04
CA ALA A 263 29.01 4.46 2.33
C ALA A 263 29.03 3.39 3.45
N ALA A 264 28.24 3.58 4.49
CA ALA A 264 28.13 2.61 5.57
C ALA A 264 27.49 1.30 5.10
N TRP A 265 26.46 1.37 4.26
CA TRP A 265 25.82 0.20 3.66
C TRP A 265 26.80 -0.57 2.77
N GLU A 266 27.57 0.11 1.91
CA GLU A 266 28.60 -0.52 1.09
C GLU A 266 29.71 -1.19 1.92
N ALA A 267 30.06 -0.58 3.06
CA ALA A 267 31.16 -1.05 3.92
C ALA A 267 30.74 -2.19 4.86
N LYS A 268 29.43 -2.36 5.14
CA LYS A 268 28.89 -3.36 6.08
C LYS A 268 29.23 -4.79 5.66
N ASP A 269 29.05 -5.09 4.39
CA ASP A 269 29.47 -6.32 3.73
C ASP A 269 29.78 -6.00 2.26
N ARG A 270 31.08 -5.88 1.93
CA ARG A 270 31.52 -5.47 0.61
C ARG A 270 31.20 -6.47 -0.48
N ASP A 271 31.20 -7.74 -0.18
CA ASP A 271 30.92 -8.80 -1.15
C ASP A 271 29.42 -8.82 -1.46
N ASP A 272 28.57 -8.74 -0.43
CA ASP A 272 27.12 -8.69 -0.57
C ASP A 272 26.67 -7.41 -1.27
N SER A 273 27.16 -6.24 -0.85
CA SER A 273 26.80 -4.95 -1.49
C SER A 273 27.25 -4.89 -2.94
N SER A 274 28.43 -5.43 -3.27
CA SER A 274 28.91 -5.51 -4.65
C SER A 274 28.06 -6.47 -5.50
N ALA A 275 27.57 -7.58 -4.92
CA ALA A 275 26.66 -8.48 -5.60
C ALA A 275 25.31 -7.84 -5.85
N LYS A 276 24.75 -7.13 -4.86
CA LYS A 276 23.50 -6.35 -4.97
C LYS A 276 23.58 -5.23 -6.01
N ILE A 277 24.68 -4.48 -6.03
CA ILE A 277 24.95 -3.43 -7.06
C ILE A 277 25.00 -4.04 -8.45
N ARG A 278 25.70 -5.18 -8.61
CA ARG A 278 25.76 -5.88 -9.91
C ARG A 278 24.38 -6.31 -10.37
N LEU A 279 23.56 -6.88 -9.47
CA LEU A 279 22.19 -7.29 -9.77
C LEU A 279 21.32 -6.09 -10.18
N GLY A 280 21.40 -4.97 -9.45
CA GLY A 280 20.70 -3.73 -9.78
C GLY A 280 21.21 -3.01 -11.05
N SER A 281 22.28 -3.51 -11.66
CA SER A 281 22.83 -3.01 -12.93
C SER A 281 22.40 -3.81 -14.14
N GLN A 282 21.65 -4.92 -13.94
CA GLN A 282 21.27 -5.85 -15.02
C GLN A 282 19.75 -5.94 -15.11
N LEU A 283 19.22 -5.50 -16.26
CA LEU A 283 17.76 -5.44 -16.47
C LEU A 283 17.12 -6.84 -16.40
N ASP A 284 17.76 -7.86 -17.01
CA ASP A 284 17.20 -9.21 -17.07
C ASP A 284 17.08 -9.82 -15.67
N ASP A 285 18.06 -9.58 -14.78
CA ASP A 285 18.04 -10.08 -13.41
C ASP A 285 16.95 -9.38 -12.57
N LEU A 286 16.81 -8.05 -12.71
CA LEU A 286 15.73 -7.30 -12.06
C LEU A 286 14.36 -7.69 -12.60
N ALA A 287 14.22 -7.85 -13.91
CA ALA A 287 12.98 -8.29 -14.54
C ALA A 287 12.57 -9.70 -14.08
N ALA A 288 13.53 -10.61 -13.92
CA ALA A 288 13.27 -11.96 -13.39
C ALA A 288 12.80 -11.91 -11.93
N LEU A 289 13.41 -11.05 -11.10
CA LEU A 289 13.00 -10.83 -9.73
C LEU A 289 11.58 -10.26 -9.64
N GLN A 290 11.28 -9.23 -10.42
CA GLN A 290 9.95 -8.62 -10.49
C GLN A 290 8.89 -9.62 -10.96
N ALA A 291 9.17 -10.40 -12.01
CA ALA A 291 8.26 -11.43 -12.49
C ALA A 291 7.96 -12.50 -11.41
N GLN A 292 8.94 -12.82 -10.56
CA GLN A 292 8.72 -13.73 -9.44
C GLN A 292 7.81 -13.09 -8.38
N LEU A 293 8.05 -11.84 -8.00
CA LEU A 293 7.21 -11.12 -7.05
C LEU A 293 5.77 -10.97 -7.53
N GLU A 294 5.57 -10.60 -8.78
CA GLU A 294 4.26 -10.51 -9.41
C GLU A 294 3.54 -11.87 -9.46
N LYS A 295 4.31 -12.95 -9.69
CA LYS A 295 3.76 -14.30 -9.65
C LYS A 295 3.31 -14.69 -8.26
N ASP A 296 4.13 -14.43 -7.26
CA ASP A 296 3.81 -14.72 -5.87
C ASP A 296 2.57 -13.97 -5.42
N GLU A 297 2.42 -12.70 -5.82
CA GLU A 297 1.24 -11.88 -5.54
C GLU A 297 -0.01 -12.41 -6.27
N ARG A 298 0.09 -12.76 -7.55
CA ARG A 298 -1.01 -13.41 -8.29
C ARG A 298 -1.44 -14.73 -7.64
N ASP A 299 -0.49 -15.52 -7.15
CA ASP A 299 -0.78 -16.77 -6.47
C ASP A 299 -1.50 -16.51 -5.12
N ARG A 300 -1.14 -15.46 -4.37
CA ARG A 300 -1.88 -15.04 -3.17
C ARG A 300 -3.32 -14.62 -3.49
N VAL A 301 -3.52 -13.77 -4.50
CA VAL A 301 -4.85 -13.34 -4.96
C VAL A 301 -5.68 -14.54 -5.44
N LYS A 302 -5.06 -15.50 -6.13
CA LYS A 302 -5.72 -16.72 -6.57
C LYS A 302 -6.17 -17.59 -5.39
N VAL A 303 -5.31 -17.79 -4.38
CA VAL A 303 -5.65 -18.52 -3.15
C VAL A 303 -6.81 -17.84 -2.41
N LEU A 304 -6.81 -16.51 -2.33
CA LEU A 304 -7.95 -15.75 -1.80
C LEU A 304 -9.22 -16.02 -2.63
N GLY A 305 -9.16 -15.91 -3.94
CA GLY A 305 -10.29 -16.17 -4.84
C GLY A 305 -10.81 -17.63 -4.80
N GLU A 306 -9.93 -18.60 -4.58
CA GLU A 306 -10.32 -20.00 -4.38
C GLU A 306 -10.93 -20.26 -3.02
N SER A 307 -10.41 -19.63 -1.97
CA SER A 307 -11.00 -19.65 -0.63
C SER A 307 -12.41 -19.08 -0.63
N PHE A 308 -12.68 -18.09 -1.49
CA PHE A 308 -14.02 -17.56 -1.74
C PHE A 308 -14.96 -18.54 -2.44
N ARG A 309 -14.48 -19.18 -3.49
CA ARG A 309 -15.28 -20.15 -4.26
C ARG A 309 -15.61 -21.39 -3.45
N ASN A 310 -14.70 -21.78 -2.56
CA ASN A 310 -14.81 -22.98 -1.73
C ASN A 310 -15.39 -22.69 -0.34
N ALA A 311 -15.65 -21.42 0.01
CA ALA A 311 -16.41 -21.10 1.21
C ALA A 311 -17.78 -21.79 1.14
N PRO A 312 -18.22 -22.45 2.25
CA PRO A 312 -19.43 -23.26 2.25
C PRO A 312 -20.58 -22.47 1.66
N ASN A 313 -21.18 -23.03 0.62
CA ASN A 313 -22.14 -22.34 -0.23
C ASN A 313 -23.45 -22.00 0.48
N THR A 314 -23.57 -22.39 1.76
CA THR A 314 -24.81 -22.21 2.51
C THR A 314 -24.51 -21.91 3.96
N VAL A 315 -25.02 -20.80 4.45
CA VAL A 315 -25.33 -20.60 5.86
C VAL A 315 -26.15 -21.78 6.41
N SER A 316 -26.88 -22.49 5.55
CA SER A 316 -27.55 -23.75 5.83
C SER A 316 -26.58 -24.84 6.31
N ASP A 317 -25.37 -24.94 5.78
CA ASP A 317 -24.39 -25.96 6.19
C ASP A 317 -23.74 -25.59 7.54
N ILE A 318 -23.63 -24.31 7.84
CA ILE A 318 -23.15 -23.81 9.15
C ILE A 318 -24.22 -23.99 10.21
N ILE A 319 -25.47 -23.69 9.88
CA ILE A 319 -26.63 -23.88 10.78
C ILE A 319 -26.93 -25.38 10.96
N GLY A 320 -26.85 -26.19 9.90
CA GLY A 320 -27.03 -27.63 10.00
C GLY A 320 -26.05 -28.29 10.97
N ASN A 321 -24.78 -27.87 10.95
CA ASN A 321 -23.78 -28.38 11.90
C ASN A 321 -23.92 -27.86 13.31
N ALA A 322 -24.49 -26.68 13.55
CA ALA A 322 -24.74 -26.14 14.89
C ALA A 322 -25.91 -26.82 15.59
N PHE A 323 -26.88 -27.37 14.86
CA PHE A 323 -28.03 -28.09 15.41
C PHE A 323 -27.79 -29.58 15.63
N TYR A 324 -26.69 -30.17 15.14
CA TYR A 324 -26.36 -31.59 15.35
C TYR A 324 -25.48 -31.86 16.58
N PHE A 325 -25.07 -30.84 17.31
CA PHE A 325 -24.27 -30.95 18.53
C PHE A 325 -24.97 -30.38 19.77
N GLY A 326 -26.27 -30.37 19.79
CA GLY A 326 -27.12 -30.06 20.95
C GLY A 326 -27.80 -31.29 21.52
#